data_8a7e8d4bc2c28c4478fced04d3e1bcd6
#
_entry.id   8a7e8d4bc2c28c4478fced04d3e1bcd6
#
_cell.length_a   1.000
_cell.length_b   1.000
_cell.length_c   1.000
_cell.angle_alpha   90.00
_cell.angle_beta   90.00
_cell.angle_gamma   90.00
#
_symmetry.space_group_name_H-M   'P 1'
#
loop_
_entity.id
_entity.type
_entity.pdbx_description
1 polymer ?
#
loop_
_entity_poly.entity_id
_entity_poly.type
_entity_poly.pdbx_seq_one_letter_code
_entity_poly.pdbx_strand_id
1 'polypeptide(L)'
;MAYRSAPLYEDVIWRTHLQPQDAGLAQAVRATIAEHREHLLEFIRLDEPAPLRAMTLAQWSSPNALSSLLAVYSDHIYRNQPTMIRENKPLISLWAQWYIGLMVPPLMLALLTQEKALDVSPEHFHVEFHETGRAACFWVDVCEDKNATPHSPQQRMETLISQALVPVVQALEATVESLRHALFFEKTLTTGEDNPLWRTVVLRDGLLVRRTCCQRYRLPDVQQCGDCTLK
;
A
#
# COMPACT_ATOMS: atom_id res chain seq x y z
N MET A 1 -38.46 17.95 4.57
CA MET A 1 -38.49 16.50 4.84
C MET A 1 -37.09 16.07 5.12
N ALA A 2 -36.79 15.74 6.37
CA ALA A 2 -35.43 15.38 6.79
C ALA A 2 -35.19 13.89 6.51
N TYR A 3 -34.28 13.55 5.60
CA TYR A 3 -33.79 12.21 5.45
C TYR A 3 -32.96 11.84 6.70
N ARG A 4 -33.54 11.05 7.58
CA ARG A 4 -32.78 10.34 8.61
C ARG A 4 -31.99 9.24 7.89
N SER A 5 -30.68 9.42 7.76
CA SER A 5 -29.79 8.32 7.46
C SER A 5 -29.85 7.33 8.62
N ALA A 6 -30.36 6.13 8.34
CA ALA A 6 -30.27 5.01 9.28
C ALA A 6 -28.79 4.71 9.55
N PRO A 7 -28.41 4.37 10.78
CA PRO A 7 -27.04 4.02 11.07
C PRO A 7 -26.68 2.70 10.37
N LEU A 8 -25.64 2.74 9.54
CA LEU A 8 -25.01 1.58 8.88
C LEU A 8 -24.26 0.69 9.89
N TYR A 9 -24.84 0.42 11.05
CA TYR A 9 -24.11 -0.25 12.13
C TYR A 9 -24.49 -1.73 12.32
N GLU A 10 -25.37 -2.31 11.51
CA GLU A 10 -25.87 -3.67 11.81
C GLU A 10 -25.26 -4.83 11.03
N ASP A 11 -24.37 -4.60 10.06
CA ASP A 11 -23.80 -5.69 9.22
C ASP A 11 -22.28 -5.84 9.28
N VAL A 12 -21.63 -5.46 10.38
CA VAL A 12 -20.19 -5.75 10.55
C VAL A 12 -20.03 -7.13 11.15
N ILE A 13 -20.18 -8.16 10.34
CA ILE A 13 -19.75 -9.51 10.72
C ILE A 13 -18.23 -9.54 10.57
N TRP A 14 -17.54 -9.60 11.68
CA TRP A 14 -16.09 -9.75 11.72
C TRP A 14 -15.69 -11.14 11.26
N ARG A 15 -14.67 -11.24 10.41
CA ARG A 15 -14.07 -12.54 10.11
C ARG A 15 -13.51 -13.09 11.41
N THR A 16 -13.87 -14.36 11.73
CA THR A 16 -13.23 -15.08 12.82
C THR A 16 -11.81 -15.39 12.41
N HIS A 17 -10.84 -14.78 13.08
CA HIS A 17 -9.44 -15.04 12.83
C HIS A 17 -8.99 -16.36 13.37
N LEU A 18 -8.05 -16.94 12.64
CA LEU A 18 -7.08 -17.87 13.18
C LEU A 18 -6.50 -17.24 14.45
N GLN A 19 -6.37 -18.02 15.50
CA GLN A 19 -5.81 -17.54 16.78
C GLN A 19 -4.48 -16.82 16.51
N PRO A 20 -4.23 -15.67 17.12
CA PRO A 20 -2.96 -14.97 16.96
C PRO A 20 -1.83 -15.92 17.33
N GLN A 21 -1.06 -16.35 16.32
CA GLN A 21 0.04 -17.29 16.58
C GLN A 21 1.22 -16.60 17.27
N ASP A 22 1.29 -15.27 17.19
CA ASP A 22 2.38 -14.46 17.71
C ASP A 22 1.91 -13.11 18.28
N ALA A 23 0.98 -13.16 19.26
CA ALA A 23 0.47 -11.93 19.90
C ALA A 23 1.58 -11.00 20.43
N GLY A 24 2.71 -11.59 20.88
CA GLY A 24 3.90 -10.85 21.28
C GLY A 24 4.59 -10.11 20.14
N LEU A 25 4.58 -10.67 18.92
CA LEU A 25 5.18 -10.05 17.74
C LEU A 25 4.34 -8.86 17.26
N ALA A 26 3.03 -9.01 17.20
CA ALA A 26 2.13 -7.91 16.84
C ALA A 26 2.26 -6.73 17.80
N GLN A 27 2.37 -7.03 19.12
CA GLN A 27 2.59 -6.00 20.13
C GLN A 27 3.94 -5.29 19.96
N ALA A 28 5.01 -6.03 19.66
CA ALA A 28 6.34 -5.46 19.40
C ALA A 28 6.33 -4.58 18.15
N VAL A 29 5.72 -5.04 17.06
CA VAL A 29 5.55 -4.24 15.83
C VAL A 29 4.75 -2.97 16.09
N ARG A 30 3.64 -3.07 16.84
CA ARG A 30 2.82 -1.91 17.23
C ARG A 30 3.62 -0.90 18.04
N ALA A 31 4.41 -1.36 19.04
CA ALA A 31 5.25 -0.49 19.84
C ALA A 31 6.30 0.24 18.99
N THR A 32 6.95 -0.45 18.06
CA THR A 32 7.91 0.15 17.13
C THR A 32 7.26 1.22 16.24
N ILE A 33 6.07 0.95 15.70
CA ILE A 33 5.34 1.94 14.89
C ILE A 33 4.96 3.15 15.76
N ALA A 34 4.48 2.93 16.97
CA ALA A 34 4.13 4.01 17.90
C ALA A 34 5.34 4.89 18.24
N GLU A 35 6.49 4.29 18.48
CA GLU A 35 7.72 5.02 18.82
C GLU A 35 8.22 5.91 17.67
N HIS A 36 8.18 5.39 16.44
CA HIS A 36 8.83 6.06 15.30
C HIS A 36 7.87 6.82 14.39
N ARG A 37 6.63 6.37 14.24
CA ARG A 37 5.63 6.90 13.31
C ARG A 37 4.20 6.60 13.78
N GLU A 38 3.83 7.07 14.96
CA GLU A 38 2.53 6.80 15.61
C GLU A 38 1.32 6.99 14.67
N HIS A 39 1.35 8.05 13.82
CA HIS A 39 0.26 8.32 12.89
C HIS A 39 -0.03 7.18 11.90
N LEU A 40 0.92 6.26 11.65
CA LEU A 40 0.68 5.09 10.78
C LEU A 40 -0.29 4.09 11.42
N LEU A 41 -0.45 4.11 12.77
CA LEU A 41 -1.42 3.26 13.47
C LEU A 41 -2.88 3.65 13.16
N GLU A 42 -3.13 4.82 12.58
CA GLU A 42 -4.45 5.19 12.09
C GLU A 42 -4.87 4.37 10.86
N PHE A 43 -3.87 3.88 10.11
CA PHE A 43 -4.06 3.21 8.81
C PHE A 43 -3.75 1.71 8.82
N ILE A 44 -3.30 1.16 9.96
CA ILE A 44 -2.95 -0.25 10.08
C ILE A 44 -3.52 -0.85 11.36
N ARG A 45 -4.06 -2.05 11.26
CA ARG A 45 -4.56 -2.88 12.36
C ARG A 45 -3.80 -4.19 12.36
N LEU A 46 -3.18 -4.51 13.48
CA LEU A 46 -2.32 -5.68 13.65
C LEU A 46 -3.03 -6.72 14.50
N ASP A 47 -3.23 -7.92 13.97
CA ASP A 47 -3.95 -9.04 14.60
C ASP A 47 -5.37 -8.66 15.11
N GLU A 48 -5.99 -7.71 14.46
CA GLU A 48 -7.38 -7.35 14.72
C GLU A 48 -8.28 -7.96 13.63
N PRO A 49 -9.51 -8.37 13.97
CA PRO A 49 -10.42 -8.96 13.01
C PRO A 49 -10.76 -7.98 11.88
N ALA A 50 -10.46 -8.38 10.64
CA ALA A 50 -10.78 -7.56 9.47
C ALA A 50 -12.29 -7.58 9.22
N PRO A 51 -12.92 -6.43 8.90
CA PRO A 51 -14.33 -6.39 8.52
C PRO A 51 -14.57 -7.19 7.23
N LEU A 52 -15.77 -7.75 7.06
CA LEU A 52 -16.10 -8.54 5.86
C LEU A 52 -15.89 -7.78 4.55
N ARG A 53 -16.01 -6.47 4.59
CA ARG A 53 -15.78 -5.58 3.42
C ARG A 53 -14.31 -5.38 3.09
N ALA A 54 -13.39 -5.73 3.98
CA ALA A 54 -11.96 -5.70 3.67
C ALA A 54 -11.63 -6.80 2.66
N MET A 55 -10.78 -6.48 1.71
CA MET A 55 -10.47 -7.34 0.57
C MET A 55 -8.99 -7.71 0.57
N THR A 56 -8.69 -8.95 0.23
CA THR A 56 -7.32 -9.38 -0.08
C THR A 56 -6.87 -8.82 -1.44
N LEU A 57 -5.56 -8.89 -1.72
CA LEU A 57 -5.03 -8.52 -3.03
C LEU A 57 -5.76 -9.27 -4.16
N ALA A 58 -5.95 -10.58 -4.04
CA ALA A 58 -6.62 -11.39 -5.05
C ALA A 58 -8.07 -10.95 -5.31
N GLN A 59 -8.76 -10.47 -4.28
CA GLN A 59 -10.14 -10.00 -4.39
C GLN A 59 -10.23 -8.64 -5.10
N TRP A 60 -9.47 -7.64 -4.61
CA TRP A 60 -9.59 -6.29 -5.17
C TRP A 60 -8.89 -6.13 -6.53
N SER A 61 -7.86 -6.94 -6.83
CA SER A 61 -7.18 -6.91 -8.12
C SER A 61 -7.93 -7.64 -9.23
N SER A 62 -9.03 -8.33 -8.91
CA SER A 62 -9.90 -8.88 -9.96
C SER A 62 -10.38 -7.76 -10.89
N PRO A 63 -10.48 -7.99 -12.22
CA PRO A 63 -10.80 -6.94 -13.20
C PRO A 63 -12.06 -6.13 -12.85
N ASN A 64 -13.10 -6.78 -12.35
CA ASN A 64 -14.35 -6.12 -11.99
C ASN A 64 -14.21 -5.26 -10.73
N ALA A 65 -13.55 -5.78 -9.68
CA ALA A 65 -13.39 -5.05 -8.43
C ALA A 65 -12.47 -3.84 -8.63
N LEU A 66 -11.33 -4.02 -9.28
CA LEU A 66 -10.39 -2.94 -9.57
C LEU A 66 -11.03 -1.85 -10.44
N SER A 67 -11.76 -2.25 -11.51
CA SER A 67 -12.47 -1.30 -12.36
C SER A 67 -13.50 -0.48 -11.56
N SER A 68 -14.24 -1.12 -10.66
CA SER A 68 -15.21 -0.45 -9.80
C SER A 68 -14.54 0.53 -8.84
N LEU A 69 -13.46 0.13 -8.17
CA LEU A 69 -12.70 1.00 -7.27
C LEU A 69 -12.14 2.22 -8.00
N LEU A 70 -11.55 2.02 -9.18
CA LEU A 70 -11.00 3.09 -9.99
C LEU A 70 -12.08 4.02 -10.55
N ALA A 71 -13.27 3.51 -10.90
CA ALA A 71 -14.39 4.32 -11.34
C ALA A 71 -14.87 5.26 -10.22
N VAL A 72 -15.10 4.72 -9.01
CA VAL A 72 -15.46 5.51 -7.83
C VAL A 72 -14.40 6.55 -7.51
N TYR A 73 -13.13 6.17 -7.57
CA TYR A 73 -12.02 7.09 -7.33
C TYR A 73 -11.96 8.19 -8.40
N SER A 74 -12.18 7.84 -9.66
CA SER A 74 -12.26 8.80 -10.76
C SER A 74 -13.38 9.81 -10.55
N ASP A 75 -14.57 9.36 -10.19
CA ASP A 75 -15.72 10.24 -9.92
C ASP A 75 -15.44 11.21 -8.78
N HIS A 76 -14.75 10.72 -7.74
CA HIS A 76 -14.31 11.57 -6.63
C HIS A 76 -13.30 12.64 -7.07
N ILE A 77 -12.28 12.28 -7.85
CA ILE A 77 -11.24 13.21 -8.31
C ILE A 77 -11.81 14.26 -9.26
N TYR A 78 -12.69 13.86 -10.20
CA TYR A 78 -13.24 14.77 -11.21
C TYR A 78 -14.56 15.43 -10.79
N ARG A 79 -15.00 15.29 -9.54
CA ARG A 79 -16.30 15.80 -9.05
C ARG A 79 -16.55 17.28 -9.32
N ASN A 80 -15.51 18.12 -9.22
CA ASN A 80 -15.59 19.55 -9.45
C ASN A 80 -15.42 19.94 -10.94
N GLN A 81 -14.98 19.03 -11.78
CA GLN A 81 -14.72 19.23 -13.21
C GLN A 81 -15.24 18.04 -14.03
N PRO A 82 -16.55 17.78 -14.01
CA PRO A 82 -17.14 16.55 -14.58
C PRO A 82 -17.01 16.46 -16.10
N THR A 83 -16.81 17.59 -16.80
CA THR A 83 -16.62 17.66 -18.25
C THR A 83 -15.17 17.49 -18.71
N MET A 84 -14.23 17.48 -17.77
CA MET A 84 -12.82 17.29 -18.08
C MET A 84 -12.56 15.85 -18.57
N ILE A 85 -11.70 15.70 -19.57
CA ILE A 85 -11.28 14.38 -20.07
C ILE A 85 -10.58 13.64 -18.95
N ARG A 86 -11.07 12.45 -18.63
CA ARG A 86 -10.50 11.60 -17.57
C ARG A 86 -9.26 10.87 -18.07
N GLU A 87 -8.15 11.08 -17.38
CA GLU A 87 -6.85 10.48 -17.73
C GLU A 87 -6.55 9.31 -16.80
N ASN A 88 -6.52 8.09 -17.32
CA ASN A 88 -6.32 6.87 -16.52
C ASN A 88 -4.92 6.80 -15.88
N LYS A 89 -3.86 7.09 -16.63
CA LYS A 89 -2.48 6.93 -16.13
C LYS A 89 -2.19 7.75 -14.86
N PRO A 90 -2.42 9.06 -14.81
CA PRO A 90 -2.21 9.84 -13.59
C PRO A 90 -3.18 9.43 -12.47
N LEU A 91 -4.41 9.04 -12.81
CA LEU A 91 -5.41 8.60 -11.84
C LEU A 91 -4.95 7.32 -11.11
N ILE A 92 -4.60 6.29 -11.86
CA ILE A 92 -4.14 5.01 -11.30
C ILE A 92 -2.82 5.21 -10.54
N SER A 93 -1.92 6.06 -11.04
CA SER A 93 -0.67 6.40 -10.32
C SER A 93 -0.96 7.04 -8.95
N LEU A 94 -1.93 7.94 -8.87
CA LEU A 94 -2.30 8.56 -7.60
C LEU A 94 -2.98 7.57 -6.66
N TRP A 95 -3.89 6.74 -7.18
CA TRP A 95 -4.56 5.68 -6.42
C TRP A 95 -3.54 4.71 -5.80
N ALA A 96 -2.58 4.26 -6.60
CA ALA A 96 -1.53 3.36 -6.15
C ALA A 96 -0.57 4.01 -5.14
N GLN A 97 -0.30 5.31 -5.25
CA GLN A 97 0.47 6.03 -4.23
C GLN A 97 -0.23 6.01 -2.87
N TRP A 98 -1.55 6.09 -2.82
CA TRP A 98 -2.31 5.92 -1.58
C TRP A 98 -2.15 4.52 -1.01
N TYR A 99 -2.34 3.49 -1.84
CA TYR A 99 -2.22 2.10 -1.42
C TYR A 99 -0.82 1.79 -0.87
N ILE A 100 0.21 2.03 -1.68
CA ILE A 100 1.60 1.75 -1.33
C ILE A 100 2.08 2.64 -0.17
N GLY A 101 1.68 3.90 -0.16
CA GLY A 101 2.07 4.86 0.88
C GLY A 101 1.52 4.53 2.26
N LEU A 102 0.40 3.83 2.36
CA LEU A 102 -0.15 3.36 3.64
C LEU A 102 0.42 2.00 4.06
N MET A 103 0.67 1.11 3.10
CA MET A 103 1.10 -0.26 3.36
C MET A 103 2.60 -0.37 3.64
N VAL A 104 3.44 0.20 2.78
CA VAL A 104 4.89 -0.05 2.79
C VAL A 104 5.61 0.55 4.01
N PRO A 105 5.36 1.80 4.43
CA PRO A 105 6.14 2.39 5.53
C PRO A 105 6.03 1.61 6.86
N PRO A 106 4.85 1.20 7.34
CA PRO A 106 4.77 0.43 8.58
C PRO A 106 5.40 -0.96 8.46
N LEU A 107 5.26 -1.62 7.30
CA LEU A 107 5.90 -2.93 7.06
C LEU A 107 7.42 -2.81 6.99
N MET A 108 7.93 -1.80 6.30
CA MET A 108 9.36 -1.53 6.22
C MET A 108 9.95 -1.27 7.61
N LEU A 109 9.27 -0.44 8.41
CA LEU A 109 9.68 -0.15 9.77
C LEU A 109 9.74 -1.43 10.62
N ALA A 110 8.69 -2.24 10.57
CA ALA A 110 8.63 -3.51 11.27
C ALA A 110 9.77 -4.45 10.85
N LEU A 111 9.97 -4.66 9.56
CA LEU A 111 11.01 -5.56 9.04
C LEU A 111 12.43 -5.12 9.38
N LEU A 112 12.67 -3.81 9.48
CA LEU A 112 14.00 -3.30 9.80
C LEU A 112 14.31 -3.35 11.29
N THR A 113 13.32 -3.31 12.16
CA THR A 113 13.51 -3.15 13.61
C THR A 113 13.28 -4.44 14.40
N GLN A 114 12.49 -5.40 13.87
CA GLN A 114 12.25 -6.66 14.56
C GLN A 114 13.40 -7.65 14.32
N GLU A 115 13.70 -8.45 15.35
CA GLU A 115 14.68 -9.54 15.22
C GLU A 115 14.12 -10.73 14.45
N LYS A 116 12.79 -10.90 14.47
CA LYS A 116 12.08 -11.94 13.76
C LYS A 116 11.70 -11.49 12.35
N ALA A 117 11.79 -12.39 11.38
CA ALA A 117 11.26 -12.14 10.05
C ALA A 117 9.74 -12.17 10.07
N LEU A 118 9.10 -11.16 9.46
CA LEU A 118 7.66 -11.15 9.24
C LEU A 118 7.33 -11.81 7.91
N ASP A 119 6.28 -12.60 7.89
CA ASP A 119 5.65 -13.04 6.66
C ASP A 119 4.83 -11.87 6.11
N VAL A 120 5.28 -11.33 4.98
CA VAL A 120 4.64 -10.19 4.30
C VAL A 120 3.91 -10.62 3.02
N SER A 121 3.57 -11.90 2.90
CA SER A 121 2.82 -12.42 1.76
C SER A 121 1.41 -11.81 1.69
N PRO A 122 0.86 -11.65 0.46
CA PRO A 122 -0.38 -10.90 0.23
C PRO A 122 -1.62 -11.43 0.96
N GLU A 123 -1.65 -12.71 1.29
CA GLU A 123 -2.75 -13.38 2.00
C GLU A 123 -2.94 -12.89 3.44
N HIS A 124 -1.90 -12.34 4.04
CA HIS A 124 -1.93 -11.77 5.40
C HIS A 124 -2.44 -10.33 5.42
N PHE A 125 -2.72 -9.74 4.27
CA PHE A 125 -3.16 -8.36 4.17
C PHE A 125 -4.58 -8.27 3.65
N HIS A 126 -5.43 -7.59 4.42
CA HIS A 126 -6.75 -7.18 3.99
C HIS A 126 -6.78 -5.66 3.96
N VAL A 127 -7.35 -5.09 2.93
CA VAL A 127 -7.49 -3.65 2.79
C VAL A 127 -8.96 -3.24 2.82
N GLU A 128 -9.26 -2.27 3.63
CA GLU A 128 -10.55 -1.59 3.63
C GLU A 128 -10.43 -0.36 2.73
N PHE A 129 -11.37 -0.23 1.78
CA PHE A 129 -11.42 0.93 0.89
C PHE A 129 -12.37 1.99 1.43
N HIS A 130 -11.95 3.24 1.31
CA HIS A 130 -12.78 4.40 1.61
C HIS A 130 -13.92 4.53 0.58
N GLU A 131 -15.00 5.23 0.93
CA GLU A 131 -16.14 5.52 0.02
C GLU A 131 -15.70 6.18 -1.30
N THR A 132 -14.55 6.84 -1.32
CA THR A 132 -13.93 7.42 -2.52
C THR A 132 -13.14 6.43 -3.37
N GLY A 133 -13.12 5.14 -3.02
CA GLY A 133 -12.42 4.09 -3.76
C GLY A 133 -10.92 3.97 -3.47
N ARG A 134 -10.33 4.82 -2.62
CA ARG A 134 -8.91 4.71 -2.22
C ARG A 134 -8.73 3.78 -1.02
N ALA A 135 -7.53 3.22 -0.84
CA ALA A 135 -7.20 2.49 0.39
C ALA A 135 -7.38 3.40 1.61
N ALA A 136 -7.95 2.86 2.67
CA ALA A 136 -8.21 3.56 3.92
C ALA A 136 -7.48 2.94 5.11
N CYS A 137 -7.57 1.62 5.27
CA CYS A 137 -6.97 0.91 6.39
C CYS A 137 -6.52 -0.48 5.96
N PHE A 138 -5.40 -0.92 6.48
CA PHE A 138 -4.87 -2.27 6.32
C PHE A 138 -5.08 -3.08 7.59
N TRP A 139 -5.55 -4.31 7.43
CA TRP A 139 -5.72 -5.32 8.48
C TRP A 139 -4.70 -6.40 8.20
N VAL A 140 -3.75 -6.56 9.11
CA VAL A 140 -2.57 -7.41 8.92
C VAL A 140 -2.58 -8.52 9.95
N ASP A 141 -2.55 -9.76 9.46
CA ASP A 141 -2.32 -10.93 10.29
C ASP A 141 -0.80 -11.05 10.49
N VAL A 142 -0.33 -10.71 11.69
CA VAL A 142 1.10 -10.68 11.98
C VAL A 142 1.62 -12.08 12.23
N CYS A 143 2.37 -12.59 11.29
CA CYS A 143 2.96 -13.93 11.35
C CYS A 143 4.48 -13.86 11.29
N GLU A 144 5.15 -14.76 12.02
CA GLU A 144 6.59 -14.99 11.85
C GLU A 144 6.82 -15.91 10.64
N ASP A 145 7.71 -15.50 9.75
CA ASP A 145 8.22 -16.42 8.72
C ASP A 145 9.17 -17.42 9.36
N LYS A 146 8.63 -18.58 9.75
CA LYS A 146 9.36 -19.66 10.42
C LYS A 146 10.41 -20.34 9.51
N ASN A 147 10.34 -20.14 8.22
CA ASN A 147 11.29 -20.69 7.26
C ASN A 147 12.46 -19.72 7.00
N ALA A 148 12.32 -18.50 7.44
CA ALA A 148 13.37 -17.52 7.29
C ALA A 148 14.50 -17.78 8.29
N THR A 149 15.72 -17.87 7.77
CA THR A 149 16.92 -17.68 8.58
C THR A 149 17.05 -16.21 8.97
N PRO A 150 17.81 -15.84 10.01
CA PRO A 150 18.03 -14.44 10.36
C PRO A 150 18.51 -13.66 9.14
N HIS A 151 17.63 -12.89 8.54
CA HIS A 151 17.93 -12.14 7.32
C HIS A 151 18.67 -10.86 7.65
N SER A 152 19.65 -10.51 6.83
CA SER A 152 20.23 -9.16 6.83
C SER A 152 19.12 -8.13 6.54
N PRO A 153 19.29 -6.85 6.93
CA PRO A 153 18.34 -5.80 6.57
C PRO A 153 18.04 -5.75 5.06
N GLN A 154 19.05 -6.02 4.22
CA GLN A 154 18.89 -6.08 2.77
C GLN A 154 17.95 -7.22 2.36
N GLN A 155 18.14 -8.43 2.88
CA GLN A 155 17.28 -9.58 2.56
C GLN A 155 15.84 -9.35 3.01
N ARG A 156 15.63 -8.74 4.18
CA ARG A 156 14.27 -8.36 4.64
C ARG A 156 13.61 -7.35 3.72
N MET A 157 14.38 -6.39 3.19
CA MET A 157 13.86 -5.45 2.18
C MET A 157 13.51 -6.13 0.86
N GLU A 158 14.31 -7.08 0.39
CA GLU A 158 14.02 -7.87 -0.81
C GLU A 158 12.75 -8.71 -0.63
N THR A 159 12.54 -9.29 0.55
CA THR A 159 11.31 -9.99 0.90
C THR A 159 10.09 -9.07 0.83
N LEU A 160 10.18 -7.87 1.41
CA LEU A 160 9.10 -6.86 1.31
C LEU A 160 8.79 -6.52 -0.15
N ILE A 161 9.82 -6.35 -0.98
CA ILE A 161 9.64 -6.04 -2.40
C ILE A 161 8.94 -7.20 -3.11
N SER A 162 9.48 -8.41 -2.98
CA SER A 162 9.01 -9.56 -3.75
C SER A 162 7.63 -10.04 -3.29
N GLN A 163 7.36 -10.08 -2.01
CA GLN A 163 6.13 -10.64 -1.47
C GLN A 163 5.00 -9.61 -1.30
N ALA A 164 5.30 -8.37 -0.95
CA ALA A 164 4.26 -7.38 -0.69
C ALA A 164 4.10 -6.35 -1.83
N LEU A 165 5.20 -5.86 -2.40
CA LEU A 165 5.14 -4.75 -3.36
C LEU A 165 4.95 -5.20 -4.81
N VAL A 166 5.72 -6.20 -5.26
CA VAL A 166 5.65 -6.69 -6.63
C VAL A 166 4.25 -7.19 -7.00
N PRO A 167 3.54 -7.97 -6.17
CA PRO A 167 2.19 -8.42 -6.50
C PRO A 167 1.19 -7.27 -6.71
N VAL A 168 1.29 -6.21 -5.90
CA VAL A 168 0.46 -5.00 -6.08
C VAL A 168 0.78 -4.30 -7.39
N VAL A 169 2.07 -4.15 -7.70
CA VAL A 169 2.54 -3.51 -8.93
C VAL A 169 2.08 -4.30 -10.16
N GLN A 170 2.16 -5.62 -10.12
CA GLN A 170 1.70 -6.50 -11.20
C GLN A 170 0.17 -6.41 -11.40
N ALA A 171 -0.60 -6.36 -10.31
CA ALA A 171 -2.05 -6.19 -10.37
C ALA A 171 -2.49 -4.89 -11.06
N LEU A 172 -1.69 -3.85 -10.98
CA LEU A 172 -1.95 -2.53 -11.59
C LEU A 172 -1.42 -2.41 -13.04
N GLU A 173 -0.83 -3.46 -13.60
CA GLU A 173 -0.41 -3.59 -15.01
C GLU A 173 0.40 -2.40 -15.57
N ALA A 174 -0.08 -1.79 -16.66
CA ALA A 174 0.61 -0.74 -17.42
C ALA A 174 1.03 0.49 -16.61
N THR A 175 0.53 0.63 -15.39
CA THR A 175 0.92 1.70 -14.48
C THR A 175 2.20 1.41 -13.71
N VAL A 176 2.72 0.19 -13.81
CA VAL A 176 3.98 -0.25 -13.17
C VAL A 176 5.12 0.73 -13.41
N GLU A 177 5.25 1.25 -14.62
CA GLU A 177 6.26 2.25 -14.97
C GLU A 177 6.18 3.52 -14.13
N SER A 178 4.97 4.01 -13.86
CA SER A 178 4.75 5.22 -13.05
C SER A 178 4.80 4.95 -11.55
N LEU A 179 4.60 3.71 -11.13
CA LEU A 179 4.65 3.28 -9.73
C LEU A 179 6.04 2.87 -9.27
N ARG A 180 6.97 2.65 -10.19
CA ARG A 180 8.38 2.35 -9.88
C ARG A 180 9.09 3.54 -9.23
N HIS A 181 8.47 4.13 -8.22
CA HIS A 181 8.99 5.31 -7.53
C HIS A 181 9.72 4.97 -6.24
N ALA A 182 9.70 3.72 -5.82
CA ALA A 182 10.24 3.37 -4.52
C ALA A 182 11.66 2.79 -4.63
N LEU A 183 12.57 3.46 -4.09
CA LEU A 183 13.54 3.12 -3.07
C LEU A 183 14.72 2.17 -3.39
N PHE A 184 15.07 1.61 -4.57
CA PHE A 184 16.18 0.65 -4.59
C PHE A 184 17.20 0.89 -5.71
N PHE A 185 18.49 0.84 -5.29
CA PHE A 185 19.63 1.13 -6.16
C PHE A 185 20.23 -0.12 -6.79
N GLU A 186 19.89 -1.30 -6.28
CA GLU A 186 20.42 -2.56 -6.79
C GLU A 186 19.63 -3.01 -8.03
N LYS A 187 20.37 -3.37 -9.09
CA LYS A 187 19.78 -3.82 -10.35
C LYS A 187 19.14 -5.20 -10.22
N THR A 188 19.73 -6.05 -9.42
CA THR A 188 19.37 -7.46 -9.31
C THR A 188 19.14 -7.79 -7.84
N LEU A 189 18.08 -8.52 -7.54
CA LEU A 189 17.82 -9.07 -6.21
C LEU A 189 18.84 -10.16 -5.87
N THR A 190 18.98 -10.53 -4.59
CA THR A 190 19.85 -11.64 -4.16
C THR A 190 19.39 -12.97 -4.74
N THR A 191 18.13 -13.09 -5.16
CA THR A 191 17.58 -14.23 -5.91
C THR A 191 18.15 -14.35 -7.32
N GLY A 192 18.86 -13.34 -7.84
CA GLY A 192 19.34 -13.27 -9.22
C GLY A 192 18.34 -12.66 -10.21
N GLU A 193 17.13 -12.34 -9.76
CA GLU A 193 16.09 -11.72 -10.59
C GLU A 193 16.31 -10.21 -10.72
N ASP A 194 15.81 -9.62 -11.81
CA ASP A 194 15.85 -8.17 -11.99
C ASP A 194 14.97 -7.46 -10.94
N ASN A 195 15.54 -6.46 -10.27
CA ASN A 195 14.79 -5.64 -9.32
C ASN A 195 13.89 -4.66 -10.08
N PRO A 196 12.55 -4.81 -10.00
CA PRO A 196 11.61 -3.95 -10.72
C PRO A 196 11.66 -2.49 -10.27
N LEU A 197 12.28 -2.22 -9.11
CA LEU A 197 12.40 -0.88 -8.54
C LEU A 197 13.75 -0.21 -8.85
N TRP A 198 14.64 -0.92 -9.53
CA TRP A 198 15.96 -0.39 -9.89
C TRP A 198 15.86 0.89 -10.73
N ARG A 199 16.67 1.91 -10.35
CA ARG A 199 16.71 3.22 -11.00
C ARG A 199 15.40 4.01 -11.00
N THR A 200 14.51 3.75 -10.09
CA THR A 200 13.28 4.56 -9.95
C THR A 200 13.53 5.91 -9.30
N VAL A 201 14.64 6.03 -8.58
CA VAL A 201 15.10 7.29 -7.99
C VAL A 201 16.53 7.60 -8.42
N VAL A 202 16.90 8.86 -8.33
CA VAL A 202 18.27 9.38 -8.53
C VAL A 202 18.63 10.30 -7.37
N LEU A 203 19.92 10.41 -7.08
CA LEU A 203 20.42 11.41 -6.15
C LEU A 203 20.67 12.71 -6.92
N ARG A 204 20.03 13.79 -6.49
CA ARG A 204 20.21 15.14 -7.01
C ARG A 204 20.41 16.09 -5.85
N ASP A 205 21.54 16.78 -5.80
CA ASP A 205 21.90 17.72 -4.72
C ASP A 205 21.78 17.13 -3.31
N GLY A 206 22.13 15.85 -3.15
CA GLY A 206 22.04 15.12 -1.87
C GLY A 206 20.64 14.63 -1.52
N LEU A 207 19.64 14.88 -2.35
CA LEU A 207 18.26 14.44 -2.14
C LEU A 207 17.88 13.30 -3.09
N LEU A 208 17.11 12.35 -2.57
CA LEU A 208 16.52 11.30 -3.40
C LEU A 208 15.33 11.88 -4.17
N VAL A 209 15.45 11.91 -5.49
CA VAL A 209 14.43 12.42 -6.39
C VAL A 209 13.94 11.29 -7.29
N ARG A 210 12.65 11.20 -7.49
CA ARG A 210 12.06 10.24 -8.43
C ARG A 210 12.54 10.52 -9.84
N ARG A 211 12.86 9.47 -10.57
CA ARG A 211 13.32 9.59 -11.96
C ARG A 211 12.17 9.86 -12.93
N THR A 212 10.97 9.37 -12.61
CA THR A 212 9.79 9.49 -13.47
C THR A 212 8.70 10.30 -12.78
N CYS A 213 7.97 11.08 -13.55
CA CYS A 213 6.85 11.87 -13.05
C CYS A 213 5.57 11.02 -12.99
N CYS A 214 4.86 11.06 -11.87
CA CYS A 214 3.56 10.41 -11.71
C CYS A 214 2.41 11.13 -12.44
N GLN A 215 2.67 12.30 -12.98
CA GLN A 215 1.71 13.12 -13.72
C GLN A 215 0.45 13.56 -12.94
N ARG A 216 0.44 13.39 -11.60
CA ARG A 216 -0.73 13.72 -10.76
C ARG A 216 -1.20 15.17 -10.93
N TYR A 217 -0.31 16.08 -11.32
CA TYR A 217 -0.64 17.50 -11.57
C TYR A 217 -1.62 17.69 -12.75
N ARG A 218 -1.84 16.64 -13.56
CA ARG A 218 -2.83 16.65 -14.65
C ARG A 218 -4.25 16.35 -14.16
N LEU A 219 -4.38 15.90 -12.93
CA LEU A 219 -5.68 15.67 -12.31
C LEU A 219 -6.24 16.98 -11.76
N PRO A 220 -7.57 17.21 -11.82
CA PRO A 220 -8.17 18.42 -11.31
C PRO A 220 -7.96 18.55 -9.79
N ASP A 221 -7.68 19.76 -9.33
CA ASP A 221 -7.49 20.13 -7.93
C ASP A 221 -6.37 19.36 -7.19
N VAL A 222 -5.51 18.64 -7.94
CA VAL A 222 -4.39 17.87 -7.37
C VAL A 222 -3.07 18.62 -7.58
N GLN A 223 -2.46 19.01 -6.47
CA GLN A 223 -1.17 19.71 -6.49
C GLN A 223 -0.02 18.80 -6.92
N GLN A 224 1.04 19.39 -7.45
CA GLN A 224 2.31 18.69 -7.65
C GLN A 224 2.83 18.14 -6.32
N CYS A 225 3.48 16.99 -6.37
CA CYS A 225 4.16 16.44 -5.20
C CYS A 225 5.36 17.31 -4.80
N GLY A 226 5.72 17.27 -3.51
CA GLY A 226 6.84 18.03 -2.96
C GLY A 226 8.17 17.74 -3.66
N ASP A 227 8.38 16.47 -4.01
CA ASP A 227 9.53 15.88 -4.70
C ASP A 227 9.32 15.74 -6.22
N CYS A 228 8.55 16.63 -6.84
CA CYS A 228 8.24 16.55 -8.27
C CYS A 228 9.47 16.71 -9.14
N THR A 229 9.66 15.80 -10.10
CA THR A 229 10.78 15.81 -11.06
C THR A 229 10.73 16.96 -12.07
N LEU A 230 9.60 17.66 -12.13
CA LEU A 230 9.36 18.81 -13.01
C LEU A 230 9.63 20.16 -12.33
N LYS A 231 10.09 20.14 -11.08
CA LYS A 231 10.52 21.35 -10.34
C LYS A 231 11.97 21.66 -10.62
#